data_68d58a3d45b62666f057e612d60fcc79
#
_entry.id   68d58a3d45b62666f057e612d60fcc79
#
_cell.length_a   1.000
_cell.length_b   1.000
_cell.length_c   1.000
_cell.angle_alpha   90.00
_cell.angle_beta   90.00
_cell.angle_gamma   90.00
#
_symmetry.space_group_name_H-M   'P 1'
#
loop_
_entity.id
_entity.type
_entity.pdbx_description
1 polymer ?
#
loop_
_entity_poly.entity_id
_entity_poly.type
_entity_poly.pdbx_seq_one_letter_code
_entity_poly.pdbx_strand_id
1 'polypeptide(L)'
;MICPFCRFEDSRVVDSRPIEDGTQIRRRRECPQCGQRFSTQEVALLNIIKRSGATEPFSREKVLVGVRKACQGRPVNEDDLVLLAQRVEEALRSTGQAEIEAQEVGMAILAPLRELDEVAYLRYASVYRNFTSLEDFEGEIALLRALPSGHSPAQIKETSTSNSPITEKNSTAMPQSNKTSSNKTLANQNN
;
A
#
# COMPACT_ATOMS: atom_id res chain seq x y z
N MET A 1 27.26 -1.73 21.06
CA MET A 1 26.19 -2.61 20.55
C MET A 1 26.64 -4.04 20.63
N ILE A 2 25.85 -4.92 21.21
CA ILE A 2 26.19 -6.33 21.46
C ILE A 2 26.44 -7.09 20.15
N CYS A 3 27.51 -7.87 20.11
CA CYS A 3 27.84 -8.73 18.97
C CYS A 3 26.82 -9.87 18.84
N PRO A 4 26.19 -10.08 17.68
CA PRO A 4 25.20 -11.15 17.50
C PRO A 4 25.81 -12.56 17.52
N PHE A 5 27.15 -12.68 17.35
CA PHE A 5 27.83 -13.98 17.26
C PHE A 5 28.38 -14.44 18.62
N CYS A 6 29.12 -13.59 19.32
CA CYS A 6 29.79 -13.97 20.60
C CYS A 6 29.22 -13.27 21.83
N ARG A 7 28.18 -12.42 21.67
CA ARG A 7 27.53 -11.68 22.74
C ARG A 7 28.43 -10.65 23.46
N PHE A 8 29.62 -10.35 22.95
CA PHE A 8 30.43 -9.28 23.48
C PHE A 8 29.71 -7.94 23.46
N GLU A 9 29.80 -7.17 24.50
CA GLU A 9 28.95 -5.99 24.76
C GLU A 9 29.19 -4.83 23.80
N ASP A 10 30.36 -4.76 23.16
CA ASP A 10 30.74 -3.66 22.28
C ASP A 10 31.09 -4.11 20.86
N SER A 11 30.98 -3.17 19.93
CA SER A 11 31.37 -3.33 18.53
C SER A 11 31.73 -1.98 17.93
N ARG A 12 32.84 -1.91 17.19
CA ARG A 12 33.23 -0.68 16.50
C ARG A 12 32.58 -0.55 15.14
N VAL A 13 32.28 0.68 14.74
CA VAL A 13 31.81 1.02 13.40
C VAL A 13 33.02 1.13 12.49
N VAL A 14 33.04 0.37 11.40
CA VAL A 14 34.12 0.38 10.39
C VAL A 14 33.73 1.12 9.12
N ASP A 15 32.42 1.23 8.85
CA ASP A 15 31.89 1.97 7.69
C ASP A 15 30.47 2.46 7.99
N SER A 16 30.11 3.65 7.46
CA SER A 16 28.77 4.23 7.57
C SER A 16 28.38 4.83 6.24
N ARG A 17 27.20 4.43 5.70
CA ARG A 17 26.69 4.94 4.43
C ARG A 17 25.20 5.26 4.55
N PRO A 18 24.75 6.42 4.02
CA PRO A 18 23.35 6.69 3.88
C PRO A 18 22.74 5.72 2.86
N ILE A 19 21.50 5.31 3.10
CA ILE A 19 20.67 4.51 2.19
C ILE A 19 19.29 5.13 2.13
N GLU A 20 18.49 4.76 1.13
CA GLU A 20 17.12 5.27 0.92
C GLU A 20 17.07 6.81 0.99
N ASP A 21 17.75 7.45 0.06
CA ASP A 21 17.78 8.91 -0.09
C ASP A 21 18.21 9.69 1.17
N GLY A 22 19.03 9.04 2.01
CA GLY A 22 19.56 9.65 3.24
C GLY A 22 18.67 9.50 4.47
N THR A 23 17.50 8.87 4.35
CA THR A 23 16.57 8.67 5.48
C THR A 23 17.03 7.63 6.47
N GLN A 24 17.98 6.79 6.07
CA GLN A 24 18.53 5.70 6.90
C GLN A 24 20.05 5.66 6.78
N ILE A 25 20.70 5.15 7.80
CA ILE A 25 22.15 4.95 7.83
C ILE A 25 22.44 3.46 8.03
N ARG A 26 23.12 2.86 7.05
CA ARG A 26 23.69 1.53 7.20
C ARG A 26 25.08 1.63 7.78
N ARG A 27 25.32 0.95 8.92
CA ARG A 27 26.64 0.86 9.55
C ARG A 27 27.17 -0.57 9.48
N ARG A 28 28.39 -0.72 9.00
CA ARG A 28 29.16 -1.95 9.09
C ARG A 28 29.95 -1.94 10.38
N ARG A 29 29.75 -2.96 11.21
CA ARG A 29 30.40 -3.10 12.52
C ARG A 29 31.30 -4.30 12.55
N GLU A 30 32.32 -4.25 13.41
CA GLU A 30 33.25 -5.34 13.66
C GLU A 30 33.35 -5.55 15.17
N CYS A 31 33.28 -6.80 15.59
CA CYS A 31 33.45 -7.18 16.99
C CYS A 31 34.94 -7.26 17.33
N PRO A 32 35.41 -6.55 18.34
CA PRO A 32 36.84 -6.61 18.73
C PRO A 32 37.25 -7.95 19.34
N GLN A 33 36.28 -8.73 19.87
CA GLN A 33 36.58 -10.02 20.50
C GLN A 33 36.66 -11.17 19.50
N CYS A 34 35.66 -11.32 18.62
CA CYS A 34 35.60 -12.46 17.68
C CYS A 34 35.94 -12.10 16.23
N GLY A 35 36.23 -10.82 15.94
CA GLY A 35 36.59 -10.35 14.60
C GLY A 35 35.42 -10.40 13.55
N GLN A 36 34.26 -10.92 13.92
CA GLN A 36 33.13 -11.04 13.02
C GLN A 36 32.54 -9.67 12.68
N ARG A 37 32.13 -9.53 11.41
CA ARG A 37 31.52 -8.32 10.87
C ARG A 37 30.02 -8.52 10.66
N PHE A 38 29.26 -7.51 11.05
CA PHE A 38 27.80 -7.47 10.85
C PHE A 38 27.36 -6.05 10.46
N SER A 39 26.20 -5.97 9.85
CA SER A 39 25.61 -4.68 9.47
C SER A 39 24.43 -4.34 10.38
N THR A 40 24.29 -3.06 10.70
CA THR A 40 23.15 -2.49 11.40
C THR A 40 22.56 -1.39 10.55
N GLN A 41 21.29 -1.13 10.74
CA GLN A 41 20.55 -0.06 10.08
C GLN A 41 19.96 0.85 11.15
N GLU A 42 20.21 2.13 11.03
CA GLU A 42 19.62 3.16 11.87
C GLU A 42 18.57 3.89 11.06
N VAL A 43 17.37 4.01 11.61
CA VAL A 43 16.23 4.69 11.01
C VAL A 43 15.78 5.78 11.95
N ALA A 44 15.48 6.98 11.42
CA ALA A 44 14.85 8.03 12.21
C ALA A 44 13.43 7.59 12.58
N LEU A 45 13.17 7.35 13.86
CA LEU A 45 11.85 6.95 14.33
C LEU A 45 10.92 8.18 14.38
N LEU A 46 9.73 8.01 13.83
CA LEU A 46 8.60 8.87 14.07
C LEU A 46 7.76 8.24 15.18
N ASN A 47 7.59 8.93 16.28
CA ASN A 47 6.87 8.41 17.44
C ASN A 47 5.44 8.97 17.50
N ILE A 48 4.51 8.12 17.92
CA ILE A 48 3.10 8.49 18.09
C ILE A 48 2.74 8.45 19.57
N ILE A 49 2.21 9.57 20.06
CA ILE A 49 1.71 9.72 21.43
C ILE A 49 0.24 9.28 21.43
N LYS A 50 -0.07 8.24 22.18
CA LYS A 50 -1.44 7.75 22.37
C LYS A 50 -2.21 8.67 23.31
N ARG A 51 -3.53 8.59 23.28
CA ARG A 51 -4.43 9.28 24.24
C ARG A 51 -4.11 8.96 25.71
N SER A 52 -3.49 7.78 25.97
CA SER A 52 -3.01 7.39 27.31
C SER A 52 -1.69 8.02 27.72
N GLY A 53 -1.05 8.82 26.86
CA GLY A 53 0.29 9.37 27.06
C GLY A 53 1.44 8.40 26.71
N ALA A 54 1.15 7.14 26.38
CA ALA A 54 2.18 6.19 25.98
C ALA A 54 2.67 6.50 24.56
N THR A 55 3.98 6.43 24.37
CA THR A 55 4.62 6.64 23.06
C THR A 55 4.94 5.30 22.40
N GLU A 56 4.68 5.21 21.09
CA GLU A 56 5.03 4.07 20.26
C GLU A 56 5.54 4.51 18.88
N PRO A 57 6.40 3.72 18.20
CA PRO A 57 6.80 4.03 16.84
C PRO A 57 5.58 4.04 15.88
N PHE A 58 5.62 4.95 14.90
CA PHE A 58 4.65 4.96 13.80
C PHE A 58 4.66 3.62 13.06
N SER A 59 3.49 3.14 12.70
CA SER A 59 3.32 1.88 11.96
C SER A 59 2.34 2.07 10.82
N ARG A 60 2.82 1.90 9.57
CA ARG A 60 1.98 1.85 8.37
C ARG A 60 0.89 0.78 8.48
N GLU A 61 1.22 -0.36 9.10
CA GLU A 61 0.26 -1.47 9.27
C GLU A 61 -0.97 -1.04 10.09
N LYS A 62 -0.77 -0.23 11.12
CA LYS A 62 -1.90 0.32 11.90
C LYS A 62 -2.78 1.25 11.08
N VAL A 63 -2.19 2.07 10.21
CA VAL A 63 -2.91 2.90 9.26
C VAL A 63 -3.73 2.02 8.32
N LEU A 64 -3.10 1.00 7.72
CA LEU A 64 -3.76 0.05 6.82
C LEU A 64 -4.94 -0.65 7.48
N VAL A 65 -4.80 -1.12 8.71
CA VAL A 65 -5.91 -1.77 9.45
C VAL A 65 -7.10 -0.82 9.62
N GLY A 66 -6.84 0.46 9.95
CA GLY A 66 -7.89 1.47 10.10
C GLY A 66 -8.60 1.77 8.78
N VAL A 67 -7.83 1.98 7.72
CA VAL A 67 -8.35 2.34 6.39
C VAL A 67 -9.09 1.16 5.74
N ARG A 68 -8.59 -0.09 5.85
CA ARG A 68 -9.27 -1.30 5.36
C ARG A 68 -10.69 -1.42 5.91
N LYS A 69 -10.89 -1.13 7.21
CA LYS A 69 -12.23 -1.15 7.81
C LYS A 69 -13.18 -0.15 7.15
N ALA A 70 -12.70 1.05 6.86
CA ALA A 70 -13.48 2.07 6.18
C ALA A 70 -13.80 1.69 4.73
N CYS A 71 -12.84 1.07 4.04
CA CYS A 71 -12.97 0.62 2.63
C CYS A 71 -13.70 -0.70 2.45
N GLN A 72 -14.19 -1.34 3.53
CA GLN A 72 -14.87 -2.63 3.42
C GLN A 72 -16.06 -2.58 2.47
N GLY A 73 -16.06 -3.45 1.44
CA GLY A 73 -17.09 -3.49 0.40
C GLY A 73 -17.00 -2.35 -0.63
N ARG A 74 -15.87 -1.64 -0.68
CA ARG A 74 -15.57 -0.62 -1.71
C ARG A 74 -14.61 -1.19 -2.76
N PRO A 75 -14.67 -0.72 -4.03
CA PRO A 75 -13.79 -1.16 -5.10
C PRO A 75 -12.39 -0.50 -5.00
N VAL A 76 -11.75 -0.67 -3.85
CA VAL A 76 -10.41 -0.15 -3.55
C VAL A 76 -9.47 -1.35 -3.44
N ASN A 77 -8.35 -1.31 -4.16
CA ASN A 77 -7.37 -2.38 -4.12
C ASN A 77 -6.36 -2.18 -2.98
N GLU A 78 -5.59 -3.24 -2.67
CA GLU A 78 -4.63 -3.21 -1.58
C GLU A 78 -3.44 -2.29 -1.87
N ASP A 79 -3.03 -2.18 -3.14
CA ASP A 79 -1.89 -1.33 -3.54
C ASP A 79 -2.21 0.15 -3.31
N ASP A 80 -3.46 0.58 -3.58
CA ASP A 80 -3.91 1.94 -3.29
C ASP A 80 -3.88 2.24 -1.79
N LEU A 81 -4.21 1.26 -0.95
CA LEU A 81 -4.14 1.41 0.51
C LEU A 81 -2.69 1.52 0.99
N VAL A 82 -1.78 0.74 0.42
CA VAL A 82 -0.34 0.82 0.74
C VAL A 82 0.21 2.19 0.35
N LEU A 83 -0.13 2.68 -0.84
CA LEU A 83 0.27 4.01 -1.31
C LEU A 83 -0.31 5.12 -0.41
N LEU A 84 -1.58 4.98 0.01
CA LEU A 84 -2.19 5.90 0.96
C LEU A 84 -1.40 5.93 2.28
N ALA A 85 -1.07 4.78 2.84
CA ALA A 85 -0.31 4.71 4.10
C ALA A 85 1.09 5.34 3.98
N GLN A 86 1.74 5.19 2.82
CA GLN A 86 3.00 5.85 2.53
C GLN A 86 2.84 7.38 2.47
N ARG A 87 1.84 7.89 1.73
CA ARG A 87 1.55 9.33 1.66
C ARG A 87 1.26 9.94 3.05
N VAL A 88 0.56 9.20 3.91
CA VAL A 88 0.31 9.63 5.30
C VAL A 88 1.61 9.74 6.07
N GLU A 89 2.51 8.75 5.98
CA GLU A 89 3.81 8.81 6.65
C GLU A 89 4.65 9.98 6.16
N GLU A 90 4.71 10.20 4.84
CA GLU A 90 5.43 11.33 4.25
C GLU A 90 4.89 12.68 4.73
N ALA A 91 3.55 12.83 4.78
CA ALA A 91 2.90 14.02 5.29
C ALA A 91 3.25 14.28 6.77
N LEU A 92 3.23 13.24 7.60
CA LEU A 92 3.58 13.34 9.01
C LEU A 92 5.07 13.69 9.19
N ARG A 93 5.97 13.08 8.43
CA ARG A 93 7.41 13.39 8.48
C ARG A 93 7.70 14.82 8.02
N SER A 94 6.93 15.35 7.06
CA SER A 94 7.09 16.72 6.57
C SER A 94 6.76 17.80 7.61
N THR A 95 6.06 17.46 8.70
CA THR A 95 5.82 18.38 9.82
C THR A 95 7.11 18.71 10.59
N GLY A 96 8.16 17.90 10.44
CA GLY A 96 9.42 18.06 11.16
C GLY A 96 9.36 17.71 12.64
N GLN A 97 8.26 17.16 13.12
CA GLN A 97 8.08 16.73 14.52
C GLN A 97 8.58 15.30 14.69
N ALA A 98 9.29 15.03 15.78
CA ALA A 98 9.73 13.68 16.14
C ALA A 98 8.64 12.87 16.86
N GLU A 99 7.69 13.56 17.46
CA GLU A 99 6.56 13.01 18.21
C GLU A 99 5.27 13.68 17.73
N ILE A 100 4.27 12.86 17.37
CA ILE A 100 3.00 13.30 16.79
C ILE A 100 1.86 12.67 17.58
N GLU A 101 0.78 13.40 17.82
CA GLU A 101 -0.39 12.84 18.48
C GLU A 101 -1.15 11.86 17.57
N ALA A 102 -1.68 10.78 18.15
CA ALA A 102 -2.46 9.78 17.41
C ALA A 102 -3.67 10.40 16.68
N GLN A 103 -4.20 11.51 17.18
CA GLN A 103 -5.28 12.24 16.53
C GLN A 103 -4.82 12.89 15.21
N GLU A 104 -3.61 13.45 15.17
CA GLU A 104 -3.05 14.03 13.96
C GLU A 104 -2.83 12.99 12.87
N VAL A 105 -2.40 11.77 13.25
CA VAL A 105 -2.33 10.63 12.30
C VAL A 105 -3.68 10.35 11.68
N GLY A 106 -4.75 10.31 12.51
CA GLY A 106 -6.12 10.12 12.03
C GLY A 106 -6.58 11.23 11.08
N MET A 107 -6.23 12.47 11.38
CA MET A 107 -6.56 13.61 10.51
C MET A 107 -5.77 13.59 9.19
N ALA A 108 -4.50 13.17 9.23
CA ALA A 108 -3.67 13.06 8.04
C ALA A 108 -4.17 12.00 7.03
N ILE A 109 -4.94 11.01 7.49
CA ILE A 109 -5.56 9.99 6.64
C ILE A 109 -6.75 10.54 5.82
N LEU A 110 -7.44 11.55 6.33
CA LEU A 110 -8.70 12.03 5.73
C LEU A 110 -8.53 12.53 4.30
N ALA A 111 -7.52 13.35 4.03
CA ALA A 111 -7.32 13.91 2.70
C ALA A 111 -7.03 12.85 1.63
N PRO A 112 -6.04 11.95 1.78
CA PRO A 112 -5.78 10.92 0.78
C PRO A 112 -6.90 9.87 0.68
N LEU A 113 -7.64 9.61 1.76
CA LEU A 113 -8.77 8.69 1.73
C LEU A 113 -9.96 9.28 0.95
N ARG A 114 -10.19 10.59 1.05
CA ARG A 114 -11.21 11.28 0.25
C ARG A 114 -10.92 11.20 -1.25
N GLU A 115 -9.66 11.34 -1.64
CA GLU A 115 -9.24 11.20 -3.03
C GLU A 115 -9.46 9.79 -3.57
N LEU A 116 -9.33 8.79 -2.69
CA LEU A 116 -9.46 7.39 -3.03
C LEU A 116 -10.92 6.93 -3.12
N ASP A 117 -11.72 7.22 -2.09
CA ASP A 117 -13.13 6.82 -2.02
C ASP A 117 -13.92 7.69 -1.01
N GLU A 118 -14.89 8.45 -1.51
CA GLU A 118 -15.69 9.37 -0.70
C GLU A 118 -16.56 8.67 0.37
N VAL A 119 -17.02 7.44 0.10
CA VAL A 119 -17.82 6.68 1.07
C VAL A 119 -16.93 6.12 2.18
N ALA A 120 -15.75 5.61 1.85
CA ALA A 120 -14.77 5.21 2.84
C ALA A 120 -14.32 6.40 3.70
N TYR A 121 -14.12 7.55 3.05
CA TYR A 121 -13.85 8.81 3.76
C TYR A 121 -14.93 9.14 4.80
N LEU A 122 -16.21 9.14 4.43
CA LEU A 122 -17.33 9.44 5.36
C LEU A 122 -17.35 8.47 6.55
N ARG A 123 -17.16 7.16 6.29
CA ARG A 123 -17.08 6.14 7.35
C ARG A 123 -15.93 6.41 8.31
N TYR A 124 -14.76 6.79 7.77
CA TYR A 124 -13.58 7.08 8.57
C TYR A 124 -13.75 8.39 9.34
N ALA A 125 -14.20 9.45 8.66
CA ALA A 125 -14.42 10.77 9.22
C ALA A 125 -15.42 10.74 10.38
N SER A 126 -16.50 9.95 10.28
CA SER A 126 -17.50 9.82 11.32
C SER A 126 -16.92 9.39 12.67
N VAL A 127 -15.89 8.52 12.65
CA VAL A 127 -15.19 8.05 13.85
C VAL A 127 -14.20 9.09 14.37
N TYR A 128 -13.38 9.66 13.48
CA TYR A 128 -12.28 10.55 13.87
C TYR A 128 -12.71 11.97 14.19
N ARG A 129 -13.76 12.47 13.53
CA ARG A 129 -14.40 13.76 13.85
C ARG A 129 -15.53 13.63 14.87
N ASN A 130 -15.77 12.39 15.33
CA ASN A 130 -16.74 12.08 16.37
C ASN A 130 -18.16 12.59 16.02
N PHE A 131 -18.69 12.22 14.84
CA PHE A 131 -20.05 12.55 14.46
C PHE A 131 -21.04 11.98 15.46
N THR A 132 -21.97 12.80 15.91
CA THR A 132 -22.95 12.48 16.95
C THR A 132 -24.39 12.51 16.43
N SER A 133 -24.61 13.12 15.27
CA SER A 133 -25.94 13.32 14.70
C SER A 133 -25.95 13.09 13.16
N LEU A 134 -27.14 13.06 12.59
CA LEU A 134 -27.31 12.98 11.14
C LEU A 134 -26.88 14.28 10.45
N GLU A 135 -27.07 15.41 11.11
CA GLU A 135 -26.69 16.73 10.62
C GLU A 135 -25.16 16.83 10.41
N ASP A 136 -24.35 16.12 11.23
CA ASP A 136 -22.91 16.05 11.05
C ASP A 136 -22.56 15.37 9.70
N PHE A 137 -23.28 14.29 9.33
CA PHE A 137 -23.13 13.64 8.04
C PHE A 137 -23.62 14.54 6.89
N GLU A 138 -24.75 15.20 7.03
CA GLU A 138 -25.28 16.12 6.02
C GLU A 138 -24.31 17.26 5.74
N GLY A 139 -23.74 17.84 6.79
CA GLY A 139 -22.73 18.89 6.69
C GLY A 139 -21.48 18.41 5.94
N GLU A 140 -20.98 17.20 6.28
CA GLU A 140 -19.79 16.65 5.63
C GLU A 140 -20.06 16.29 4.15
N ILE A 141 -21.25 15.74 3.85
CA ILE A 141 -21.68 15.47 2.47
C ILE A 141 -21.79 16.76 1.66
N ALA A 142 -22.33 17.82 2.25
CA ALA A 142 -22.41 19.13 1.59
C ALA A 142 -21.02 19.69 1.27
N LEU A 143 -20.06 19.53 2.19
CA LEU A 143 -18.65 19.91 1.96
C LEU A 143 -18.01 19.09 0.82
N LEU A 144 -18.25 17.78 0.78
CA LEU A 144 -17.75 16.92 -0.29
C LEU A 144 -18.30 17.33 -1.67
N ARG A 145 -19.58 17.67 -1.74
CA ARG A 145 -20.23 18.12 -2.99
C ARG A 145 -19.78 19.51 -3.44
N ALA A 146 -19.39 20.38 -2.51
CA ALA A 146 -18.92 21.73 -2.82
C ALA A 146 -17.47 21.74 -3.34
N LEU A 147 -16.69 20.72 -3.02
CA LEU A 147 -15.29 20.59 -3.48
C LEU A 147 -15.28 19.83 -4.82
N PRO A 148 -14.54 20.30 -5.85
CA PRO A 148 -14.44 19.57 -7.10
C PRO A 148 -13.81 18.20 -6.85
N SER A 149 -14.58 17.14 -7.16
CA SER A 149 -14.12 15.76 -7.07
C SER A 149 -13.01 15.53 -8.10
N GLY A 150 -11.81 15.24 -7.64
CA GLY A 150 -10.67 14.93 -8.50
C GLY A 150 -10.73 13.55 -9.18
N HIS A 151 -11.85 12.83 -9.07
CA HIS A 151 -12.06 11.53 -9.73
C HIS A 151 -13.31 11.58 -10.62
N SER A 152 -13.08 11.51 -11.91
CA SER A 152 -14.09 11.13 -12.90
C SER A 152 -14.53 9.68 -12.60
N PRO A 153 -15.82 9.37 -12.49
CA PRO A 153 -16.25 7.99 -12.30
C PRO A 153 -15.77 7.17 -13.50
N ALA A 154 -14.95 6.16 -13.22
CA ALA A 154 -14.59 5.17 -14.22
C ALA A 154 -15.87 4.62 -14.84
N GLN A 155 -16.00 4.79 -16.16
CA GLN A 155 -17.11 4.37 -16.98
C GLN A 155 -17.43 2.90 -16.68
N ILE A 156 -18.57 2.66 -16.07
CA ILE A 156 -19.20 1.37 -16.06
C ILE A 156 -19.61 1.13 -17.53
N LYS A 157 -18.82 0.34 -18.26
CA LYS A 157 -19.24 -0.21 -19.55
C LYS A 157 -20.41 -1.12 -19.28
N GLU A 158 -21.60 -0.62 -19.51
CA GLU A 158 -22.78 -1.43 -19.71
C GLU A 158 -22.53 -2.30 -20.95
N THR A 159 -22.24 -3.57 -20.74
CA THR A 159 -22.39 -4.58 -21.77
C THR A 159 -23.88 -4.82 -21.98
N SER A 160 -24.48 -4.03 -22.85
CA SER A 160 -25.80 -4.31 -23.39
C SER A 160 -25.73 -5.59 -24.22
N THR A 161 -26.29 -6.64 -23.65
CA THR A 161 -26.59 -7.89 -24.32
C THR A 161 -27.67 -7.59 -25.37
N SER A 162 -27.26 -7.39 -26.62
CA SER A 162 -28.18 -7.39 -27.75
C SER A 162 -28.44 -8.84 -28.16
N ASN A 163 -29.60 -9.31 -27.76
CA ASN A 163 -30.23 -10.51 -28.26
C ASN A 163 -30.72 -10.20 -29.68
N SER A 164 -30.28 -10.91 -30.72
CA SER A 164 -30.85 -10.92 -32.03
C SER A 164 -30.96 -12.35 -32.57
N PRO A 165 -32.05 -12.71 -33.26
CA PRO A 165 -32.51 -14.10 -33.43
C PRO A 165 -31.81 -14.85 -34.56
N ILE A 166 -31.77 -16.14 -34.35
CA ILE A 166 -31.31 -17.19 -35.26
C ILE A 166 -32.19 -17.19 -36.51
N THR A 167 -31.57 -17.09 -37.69
CA THR A 167 -32.19 -17.52 -38.94
C THR A 167 -31.30 -18.57 -39.58
N GLU A 168 -31.83 -19.80 -39.62
CA GLU A 168 -31.31 -20.92 -40.40
C GLU A 168 -31.30 -20.60 -41.89
N LYS A 169 -30.24 -20.94 -42.58
CA LYS A 169 -30.30 -21.49 -43.95
C LYS A 169 -29.11 -22.38 -44.23
N ASN A 170 -29.47 -23.65 -44.51
CA ASN A 170 -28.71 -24.70 -45.13
C ASN A 170 -27.96 -24.29 -46.38
N SER A 171 -26.78 -24.83 -46.63
CA SER A 171 -26.47 -25.59 -47.84
C SER A 171 -24.96 -25.98 -47.89
N THR A 172 -24.70 -27.26 -47.77
CA THR A 172 -23.96 -28.18 -48.66
C THR A 172 -22.62 -27.70 -49.27
N ALA A 173 -21.56 -28.33 -48.91
CA ALA A 173 -20.63 -29.07 -49.78
C ALA A 173 -19.25 -29.26 -49.10
N MET A 174 -18.94 -30.50 -48.81
CA MET A 174 -17.56 -31.06 -48.85
C MET A 174 -17.23 -31.40 -50.35
N PRO A 175 -15.99 -31.66 -50.84
CA PRO A 175 -15.03 -32.56 -50.18
C PRO A 175 -13.51 -32.32 -50.46
N GLN A 176 -12.72 -33.12 -49.71
CA GLN A 176 -11.44 -33.80 -50.13
C GLN A 176 -10.19 -32.91 -50.37
N SER A 177 -9.08 -33.21 -49.91
CA SER A 177 -8.18 -34.30 -49.63
C SER A 177 -6.72 -33.84 -49.85
N ASN A 178 -5.85 -34.32 -49.14
CA ASN A 178 -4.57 -35.02 -49.43
C ASN A 178 -3.37 -34.50 -48.65
N LYS A 179 -2.87 -35.39 -47.76
CA LYS A 179 -1.58 -36.09 -47.87
C LYS A 179 -0.36 -35.12 -48.00
N THR A 180 0.67 -35.22 -47.27
CA THR A 180 1.59 -36.32 -46.92
C THR A 180 2.73 -35.80 -46.05
N SER A 181 3.09 -36.56 -45.06
CA SER A 181 4.40 -37.22 -44.88
C SER A 181 5.62 -36.33 -44.61
N SER A 182 6.29 -36.53 -43.57
CA SER A 182 7.41 -37.38 -43.26
C SER A 182 8.44 -36.74 -42.35
N ASN A 183 8.66 -37.36 -41.24
CA ASN A 183 9.91 -37.93 -40.74
C ASN A 183 11.21 -37.10 -40.70
N LYS A 184 11.79 -37.04 -39.54
CA LYS A 184 13.07 -37.66 -39.08
C LYS A 184 13.62 -36.90 -37.88
N THR A 185 13.63 -37.49 -36.71
CA THR A 185 14.67 -38.36 -36.10
C THR A 185 16.09 -37.78 -36.10
N LEU A 186 16.63 -37.84 -34.90
CA LEU A 186 17.99 -38.02 -34.39
C LEU A 186 18.41 -36.86 -33.48
N ALA A 187 18.52 -37.08 -32.18
CA ALA A 187 19.50 -37.86 -31.45
C ALA A 187 20.87 -37.18 -31.32
N ASN A 188 21.26 -37.19 -30.11
CA ASN A 188 22.62 -37.25 -29.54
C ASN A 188 23.15 -35.95 -28.91
N GLN A 189 23.32 -36.00 -27.58
CA GLN A 189 24.46 -36.48 -26.78
C GLN A 189 25.55 -35.41 -26.52
N ASN A 190 25.80 -35.30 -25.24
CA ASN A 190 27.07 -35.05 -24.55
C ASN A 190 27.72 -33.63 -24.62
N ASN A 191 27.80 -32.96 -23.51
CA ASN A 191 28.91 -33.05 -22.52
C ASN A 191 28.53 -32.25 -21.28
#